data_e80188eafc88bf389ef066be49bf50dc
#
_entry.id   e80188eafc88bf389ef066be49bf50dc
#
_cell.length_a   1.000
_cell.length_b   1.000
_cell.length_c   1.000
_cell.angle_alpha   90.00
_cell.angle_beta   90.00
_cell.angle_gamma   90.00
#
_symmetry.space_group_name_H-M   'P 1'
#
loop_
_entity.id
_entity.type
_entity.pdbx_description
1 polymer ?
#
loop_
_entity_poly.entity_id
_entity_poly.type
_entity_poly.pdbx_seq_one_letter_code
_entity_poly.pdbx_strand_id
1 'polypeptide(L)'
;MVSEDDIVKYTLMLEGVSERRDGGMRIFLRGEKICLVVEEGTEPLRIETRCDRALSKTLQKRYESVMESRALGRNGIEIICSGQLTDEEIFDLVRHSYEISQ
;
A
#
# COMPACT_ATOMS: atom_id res chain seq x y z
N MET A 1 13.27 5.11 7.60
CA MET A 1 12.15 5.09 6.65
C MET A 1 12.11 3.76 5.92
N VAL A 2 10.91 3.25 5.69
CA VAL A 2 10.72 2.01 4.96
C VAL A 2 11.19 2.17 3.51
N SER A 3 11.88 1.14 2.98
CA SER A 3 12.34 1.12 1.60
C SER A 3 11.40 0.31 0.71
N GLU A 4 11.52 0.47 -0.60
CA GLU A 4 10.80 -0.34 -1.57
C GLU A 4 11.08 -1.83 -1.33
N ASP A 5 12.37 -2.20 -1.15
CA ASP A 5 12.75 -3.59 -0.91
C ASP A 5 12.13 -4.17 0.36
N ASP A 6 12.04 -3.38 1.43
CA ASP A 6 11.44 -3.83 2.68
C ASP A 6 9.95 -4.14 2.50
N ILE A 7 9.23 -3.26 1.81
CA ILE A 7 7.81 -3.45 1.53
C ILE A 7 7.58 -4.68 0.65
N VAL A 8 8.39 -4.81 -0.40
CA VAL A 8 8.28 -5.93 -1.34
C VAL A 8 8.53 -7.26 -0.64
N LYS A 9 9.61 -7.34 0.14
CA LYS A 9 9.94 -8.57 0.89
C LYS A 9 8.82 -8.95 1.86
N TYR A 10 8.32 -7.98 2.61
CA TYR A 10 7.24 -8.22 3.56
C TYR A 10 6.01 -8.77 2.84
N THR A 11 5.63 -8.13 1.74
CA THR A 11 4.42 -8.49 1.00
C THR A 11 4.52 -9.88 0.37
N LEU A 12 5.68 -10.20 -0.20
CA LEU A 12 5.90 -11.52 -0.82
C LEU A 12 5.97 -12.65 0.19
N MET A 13 6.18 -12.36 1.48
CA MET A 13 6.11 -13.37 2.53
C MET A 13 4.67 -13.73 2.93
N LEU A 14 3.70 -12.93 2.53
CA LEU A 14 2.30 -13.20 2.83
C LEU A 14 1.77 -14.28 1.89
N GLU A 15 1.04 -15.25 2.46
CA GLU A 15 0.58 -16.42 1.71
C GLU A 15 -0.34 -16.04 0.56
N GLY A 16 -0.08 -16.61 -0.62
CA GLY A 16 -0.94 -16.44 -1.79
C GLY A 16 -0.74 -15.13 -2.54
N VAL A 17 0.29 -14.37 -2.21
CA VAL A 17 0.59 -13.12 -2.91
C VAL A 17 1.42 -13.40 -4.16
N SER A 18 1.00 -12.81 -5.27
CA SER A 18 1.76 -12.80 -6.52
C SER A 18 2.06 -11.37 -6.93
N GLU A 19 3.07 -11.20 -7.77
CA GLU A 19 3.47 -9.89 -8.26
C GLU A 19 3.37 -9.84 -9.77
N ARG A 20 2.93 -8.70 -10.31
CA ARG A 20 3.09 -8.38 -11.73
C ARG A 20 3.53 -6.93 -11.86
N ARG A 21 4.08 -6.58 -13.02
CA ARG A 21 4.54 -5.22 -13.30
C ARG A 21 3.76 -4.65 -14.47
N ASP A 22 3.49 -3.36 -14.37
CA ASP A 22 2.77 -2.62 -15.42
C ASP A 22 3.25 -1.17 -15.40
N GLY A 23 4.03 -0.79 -16.41
CA GLY A 23 4.42 0.59 -16.64
C GLY A 23 5.06 1.30 -15.44
N GLY A 24 6.07 0.73 -14.81
CA GLY A 24 6.73 1.34 -13.66
C GLY A 24 6.01 1.11 -12.33
N MET A 25 4.92 0.35 -12.35
CA MET A 25 4.19 -0.05 -11.15
C MET A 25 4.45 -1.51 -10.85
N ARG A 26 4.71 -1.83 -9.59
CA ARG A 26 4.75 -3.21 -9.09
C ARG A 26 3.44 -3.46 -8.40
N ILE A 27 2.68 -4.43 -8.90
CA ILE A 27 1.32 -4.72 -8.44
C ILE A 27 1.32 -6.07 -7.76
N PHE A 28 0.87 -6.09 -6.50
CA PHE A 28 0.82 -7.32 -5.70
C PHE A 28 -0.64 -7.69 -5.50
N LEU A 29 -0.95 -8.97 -5.77
CA LEU A 29 -2.31 -9.49 -5.73
C LEU A 29 -2.41 -10.63 -4.74
N ARG A 30 -3.53 -10.67 -4.02
CA ARG A 30 -3.95 -11.84 -3.28
C ARG A 30 -5.09 -12.47 -4.09
N GLY A 31 -4.79 -13.60 -4.76
CA GLY A 31 -5.70 -14.13 -5.77
C GLY A 31 -5.82 -13.12 -6.92
N GLU A 32 -7.02 -12.64 -7.17
CA GLU A 32 -7.29 -11.67 -8.24
C GLU A 32 -7.39 -10.23 -7.75
N LYS A 33 -7.31 -10.02 -6.45
CA LYS A 33 -7.50 -8.68 -5.86
C LYS A 33 -6.16 -8.01 -5.60
N ILE A 34 -6.06 -6.77 -6.03
CA ILE A 34 -4.88 -5.95 -5.75
C ILE A 34 -4.85 -5.62 -4.26
N CYS A 35 -3.74 -5.96 -3.60
CA CYS A 35 -3.53 -5.60 -2.20
C CYS A 35 -2.42 -4.56 -1.99
N LEU A 36 -1.55 -4.37 -2.98
CA LEU A 36 -0.49 -3.36 -2.89
C LEU A 36 -0.07 -2.93 -4.29
N VAL A 37 0.14 -1.64 -4.46
CA VAL A 37 0.78 -1.08 -5.65
C VAL A 37 1.97 -0.27 -5.17
N VAL A 38 3.13 -0.52 -5.75
CA VAL A 38 4.36 0.22 -5.45
C VAL A 38 4.80 0.94 -6.72
N GLU A 39 4.97 2.25 -6.63
CA GLU A 39 5.50 3.03 -7.74
C GLU A 39 7.02 2.98 -7.70
N GLU A 40 7.62 2.33 -8.71
CA GLU A 40 9.05 2.11 -8.75
C GLU A 40 9.83 3.43 -8.87
N GLY A 41 10.94 3.50 -8.12
CA GLY A 41 11.88 4.60 -8.26
C GLY A 41 11.41 5.93 -7.72
N THR A 42 10.33 5.99 -6.97
CA THR A 42 9.88 7.25 -6.36
C THR A 42 10.65 7.54 -5.08
N GLU A 43 10.91 8.84 -4.86
CA GLU A 43 11.58 9.32 -3.66
C GLU A 43 10.85 10.59 -3.21
N PRO A 44 10.14 10.57 -2.08
CA PRO A 44 9.91 9.41 -1.21
C PRO A 44 9.05 8.33 -1.87
N LEU A 45 9.15 7.13 -1.34
CA LEU A 45 8.41 5.97 -1.83
C LEU A 45 6.90 6.22 -1.78
N ARG A 46 6.20 5.85 -2.84
CA ARG A 46 4.73 5.93 -2.91
C ARG A 46 4.16 4.53 -3.06
N ILE A 47 3.20 4.22 -2.22
CA ILE A 47 2.48 2.95 -2.28
C ILE A 47 0.98 3.19 -2.23
N GLU A 48 0.21 2.22 -2.74
CA GLU A 48 -1.24 2.24 -2.63
C GLU A 48 -1.69 0.91 -2.05
N THR A 49 -2.62 0.97 -1.11
CA THR A 49 -3.14 -0.21 -0.45
C THR A 49 -4.65 -0.14 -0.42
N ARG A 50 -5.28 -1.30 -0.39
CA ARG A 50 -6.70 -1.41 -0.11
C ARG A 50 -6.94 -1.02 1.36
N CYS A 51 -8.03 -0.37 1.65
CA CYS A 51 -8.29 0.12 3.00
C CYS A 51 -9.78 0.21 3.28
N ASP A 52 -10.17 -0.15 4.49
CA ASP A 52 -11.52 0.08 4.98
C ASP A 52 -11.85 1.57 4.89
N ARG A 53 -13.08 1.89 4.47
CA ARG A 53 -13.48 3.29 4.21
C ARG A 53 -13.42 4.18 5.45
N ALA A 54 -13.84 3.66 6.60
CA ALA A 54 -13.81 4.44 7.83
C ALA A 54 -12.37 4.77 8.24
N LEU A 55 -11.48 3.78 8.16
CA LEU A 55 -10.06 3.95 8.45
C LEU A 55 -9.43 4.90 7.43
N SER A 56 -9.76 4.74 6.16
CA SER A 56 -9.28 5.61 5.08
C SER A 56 -9.58 7.09 5.36
N LYS A 57 -10.81 7.38 5.73
CA LYS A 57 -11.23 8.76 6.05
C LYS A 57 -10.47 9.32 7.23
N THR A 58 -10.30 8.51 8.29
CA THR A 58 -9.54 8.91 9.48
C THR A 58 -8.09 9.23 9.13
N LEU A 59 -7.45 8.35 8.36
CA LEU A 59 -6.05 8.53 7.97
C LEU A 59 -5.87 9.75 7.07
N GLN A 60 -6.78 9.98 6.12
CA GLN A 60 -6.69 11.14 5.22
C GLN A 60 -6.83 12.46 5.97
N LYS A 61 -7.66 12.49 7.01
CA LYS A 61 -7.81 13.69 7.85
C LYS A 61 -6.58 13.94 8.72
N ARG A 62 -5.96 12.86 9.19
CA ARG A 62 -4.86 12.93 10.16
C ARG A 62 -3.50 13.19 9.50
N TYR A 63 -3.29 12.65 8.30
CA TYR A 63 -1.99 12.69 7.63
C TYR A 63 -2.10 13.26 6.23
N GLU A 64 -1.32 14.32 5.97
CA GLU A 64 -1.25 14.91 4.61
C GLU A 64 -0.65 13.94 3.61
N SER A 65 0.20 13.01 4.08
CA SER A 65 0.85 12.01 3.24
C SER A 65 -0.08 10.85 2.84
N VAL A 66 -1.33 10.85 3.31
CA VAL A 66 -2.32 9.84 2.96
C VAL A 66 -3.43 10.49 2.15
N MET A 67 -3.74 9.90 1.00
CA MET A 67 -4.79 10.40 0.12
C MET A 67 -5.56 9.24 -0.50
N GLU A 68 -6.64 9.52 -1.21
CA GLU A 68 -7.41 8.48 -1.89
C GLU A 68 -6.53 7.81 -2.95
N SER A 69 -6.64 6.50 -3.08
CA SER A 69 -5.87 5.73 -4.05
C SER A 69 -6.29 6.06 -5.48
N ARG A 70 -5.31 6.26 -6.36
CA ARG A 70 -5.57 6.45 -7.79
C ARG A 70 -6.00 5.14 -8.45
N ALA A 71 -5.39 4.03 -8.05
CA ALA A 71 -5.68 2.73 -8.63
C ALA A 71 -6.97 2.10 -8.09
N LEU A 72 -7.27 2.32 -6.80
CA LEU A 72 -8.36 1.65 -6.10
C LEU A 72 -9.53 2.57 -5.76
N GLY A 73 -9.37 3.87 -5.99
CA GLY A 73 -10.40 4.87 -5.68
C GLY A 73 -10.77 4.87 -4.21
N ARG A 74 -12.07 4.89 -3.92
CA ARG A 74 -12.59 4.93 -2.54
C ARG A 74 -12.30 3.65 -1.74
N ASN A 75 -11.85 2.60 -2.41
CA ASN A 75 -11.54 1.33 -1.76
C ASN A 75 -10.09 1.24 -1.27
N GLY A 76 -9.33 2.31 -1.40
CA GLY A 76 -7.93 2.30 -1.01
C GLY A 76 -7.36 3.67 -0.69
N ILE A 77 -6.11 3.66 -0.27
CA ILE A 77 -5.34 4.86 0.04
C ILE A 77 -4.01 4.84 -0.68
N GLU A 78 -3.50 6.02 -0.96
CA GLU A 78 -2.12 6.22 -1.42
C GLU A 78 -1.35 6.80 -0.27
N ILE A 79 -0.17 6.25 0.01
CA ILE A 79 0.70 6.68 1.11
C ILE A 79 2.02 7.16 0.53
N ILE A 80 2.37 8.40 0.85
CA ILE A 80 3.71 8.91 0.59
C ILE A 80 4.55 8.58 1.84
N CYS A 81 5.53 7.71 1.68
CA CYS A 81 6.34 7.22 2.78
C CYS A 81 7.42 8.25 3.15
N SER A 82 7.00 9.38 3.68
CA SER A 82 7.84 10.53 3.99
C SER A 82 8.27 10.59 5.46
N GLY A 83 7.87 9.62 6.26
CA GLY A 83 8.16 9.57 7.69
C GLY A 83 7.03 10.05 8.59
N GLN A 84 5.93 10.54 8.01
CA GLN A 84 4.75 10.94 8.79
C GLN A 84 4.12 9.75 9.50
N LEU A 85 4.04 8.61 8.78
CA LEU A 85 3.69 7.33 9.38
C LEU A 85 4.97 6.59 9.70
N THR A 86 4.97 5.85 10.81
CA THR A 86 6.11 4.99 11.16
C THR A 86 6.18 3.79 10.21
N ASP A 87 7.34 3.14 10.14
CA ASP A 87 7.50 1.93 9.35
C ASP A 87 6.50 0.85 9.79
N GLU A 88 6.32 0.70 11.11
CA GLU A 88 5.38 -0.26 11.67
C GLU A 88 3.94 0.04 11.23
N GLU A 89 3.53 1.30 11.26
CA GLU A 89 2.20 1.71 10.79
C GLU A 89 2.01 1.37 9.31
N ILE A 90 3.04 1.59 8.50
CA ILE A 90 2.99 1.27 7.07
C ILE A 90 2.84 -0.25 6.86
N PHE A 91 3.64 -1.06 7.54
CA PHE A 91 3.52 -2.52 7.45
C PHE A 91 2.15 -3.01 7.92
N ASP A 92 1.61 -2.41 8.98
CA ASP A 92 0.26 -2.75 9.46
C ASP A 92 -0.81 -2.44 8.41
N LEU A 93 -0.67 -1.33 7.69
CA LEU A 93 -1.60 -0.97 6.62
C LEU A 93 -1.48 -1.91 5.42
N VAL A 94 -0.28 -2.35 5.07
CA VAL A 94 -0.07 -3.36 4.02
C VAL A 94 -0.72 -4.67 4.43
N ARG A 95 -0.55 -5.11 5.67
CA ARG A 95 -1.17 -6.32 6.17
C ARG A 95 -2.69 -6.22 6.21
N HIS A 96 -3.21 -5.10 6.67
CA HIS A 96 -4.66 -4.85 6.65
C HIS A 96 -5.21 -4.98 5.23
N SER A 97 -4.52 -4.38 4.25
CA SER A 97 -4.89 -4.47 2.85
C SER A 97 -4.94 -5.92 2.38
N TYR A 98 -3.93 -6.69 2.72
CA TYR A 98 -3.87 -8.12 2.40
C TYR A 98 -5.06 -8.87 3.01
N GLU A 99 -5.35 -8.60 4.28
CA GLU A 99 -6.42 -9.30 5.00
C GLU A 99 -7.80 -9.03 4.42
N ILE A 100 -8.07 -7.82 3.95
CA ILE A 100 -9.36 -7.48 3.35
C ILE A 100 -9.42 -7.78 1.84
N SER A 101 -8.33 -8.24 1.24
CA SER A 101 -8.27 -8.61 -0.18
C SER A 101 -8.59 -10.09 -0.40
N GLN A 102 -9.59 -10.59 0.29
CA GLN A 102 -10.01 -12.00 0.15
C GLN A 102 -10.92 -12.22 -1.05
#